data_638487c0fc44da09419bb860e4b7744f
#
_entry.id   638487c0fc44da09419bb860e4b7744f
#
_cell.length_a   1.000
_cell.length_b   1.000
_cell.length_c   1.000
_cell.angle_alpha   90.00
_cell.angle_beta   90.00
_cell.angle_gamma   90.00
#
_symmetry.space_group_name_H-M   'P 1'
#
loop_
_entity.id
_entity.type
_entity.pdbx_description
1 polymer ?
#
loop_
_entity_poly.entity_id
_entity_poly.type
_entity_poly.pdbx_seq_one_letter_code
_entity_poly.pdbx_strand_id
1 'polypeptide(L)'
;MNGYIKTDKVFLFFAIFAVTFILFVLRRPDLITNPQFWAEDGRYWYHQAYTLGPLHSIILPQNGYYQSISKITASLSLALPLWCAPIFFNVIAISIRCFVVMFLLSSRMSSYKLLP
;
A
#
# COMPACT_ATOMS: atom_id res chain seq x y z
N MET A 1 19.21 -25.85 -15.35
CA MET A 1 19.53 -25.49 -13.95
C MET A 1 19.15 -24.06 -13.56
N ASN A 2 19.27 -23.06 -14.43
CA ASN A 2 18.96 -21.67 -14.07
C ASN A 2 17.46 -21.32 -13.90
N GLY A 3 16.56 -22.16 -14.37
CA GLY A 3 15.11 -21.94 -14.25
C GLY A 3 14.54 -22.19 -12.85
N TYR A 4 14.99 -23.23 -12.21
CA TYR A 4 14.51 -23.63 -10.87
C TYR A 4 14.83 -22.62 -9.77
N ILE A 5 16.05 -22.10 -9.77
CA ILE A 5 16.49 -21.11 -8.76
C ILE A 5 15.70 -19.79 -8.85
N LYS A 6 15.26 -19.42 -10.06
CA LYS A 6 14.51 -18.18 -10.29
C LYS A 6 13.05 -18.33 -9.81
N THR A 7 12.47 -19.50 -10.02
CA THR A 7 11.10 -19.81 -9.58
C THR A 7 10.99 -19.85 -8.06
N ASP A 8 11.98 -20.43 -7.38
CA ASP A 8 12.00 -20.52 -5.92
C ASP A 8 12.09 -19.15 -5.25
N LYS A 9 12.86 -18.22 -5.82
CA LYS A 9 12.97 -16.83 -5.31
C LYS A 9 11.67 -16.05 -5.49
N VAL A 10 10.99 -16.22 -6.61
CA VAL A 10 9.70 -15.57 -6.88
C VAL A 10 8.63 -16.14 -5.94
N PHE A 11 8.60 -17.46 -5.77
CA PHE A 11 7.68 -18.09 -4.83
C PHE A 11 7.91 -17.60 -3.40
N LEU A 12 9.16 -17.55 -2.94
CA LEU A 12 9.52 -17.05 -1.62
C LEU A 12 9.09 -15.59 -1.43
N PHE A 13 9.27 -14.76 -2.45
CA PHE A 13 8.83 -13.36 -2.44
C PHE A 13 7.33 -13.25 -2.17
N PHE A 14 6.50 -13.97 -2.94
CA PHE A 14 5.05 -13.95 -2.74
C PHE A 14 4.62 -14.58 -1.42
N ALA A 15 5.30 -15.64 -0.97
CA ALA A 15 5.03 -16.28 0.32
C ALA A 15 5.28 -15.33 1.49
N ILE A 16 6.41 -14.62 1.51
CA ILE A 16 6.72 -13.62 2.54
C ILE A 16 5.71 -12.48 2.51
N PHE A 17 5.37 -11.98 1.32
CA PHE A 17 4.34 -10.94 1.19
C PHE A 17 3.00 -11.40 1.77
N ALA A 18 2.53 -12.58 1.38
CA ALA A 18 1.25 -13.12 1.84
C ALA A 18 1.22 -13.31 3.36
N VAL A 19 2.27 -13.91 3.95
CA VAL A 19 2.36 -14.10 5.40
C VAL A 19 2.38 -12.77 6.13
N THR A 20 3.18 -11.81 5.66
CA THR A 20 3.28 -10.48 6.27
C THR A 20 1.94 -9.74 6.17
N PHE A 21 1.27 -9.81 5.03
CA PHE A 21 -0.05 -9.21 4.83
C PHE A 21 -1.08 -9.79 5.79
N ILE A 22 -1.14 -11.11 5.93
CA ILE A 22 -2.03 -11.80 6.85
C ILE A 22 -1.75 -11.36 8.30
N LEU A 23 -0.48 -11.27 8.72
CA LEU A 23 -0.12 -10.83 10.07
C LEU A 23 -0.58 -9.39 10.35
N PHE A 24 -0.45 -8.48 9.39
CA PHE A 24 -0.98 -7.12 9.55
C PHE A 24 -2.51 -7.10 9.65
N VAL A 25 -3.21 -7.91 8.86
CA VAL A 25 -4.67 -8.03 8.92
C VAL A 25 -5.11 -8.63 10.26
N LEU A 26 -4.44 -9.67 10.74
CA LEU A 26 -4.76 -10.30 12.04
C LEU A 26 -4.56 -9.34 13.22
N ARG A 27 -3.59 -8.43 13.12
CA ARG A 27 -3.37 -7.40 14.12
C ARG A 27 -4.52 -6.37 14.18
N ARG A 28 -5.08 -6.03 13.03
CA ARG A 28 -6.17 -5.06 12.86
C ARG A 28 -7.18 -5.57 11.83
N PRO A 29 -8.00 -6.58 12.20
CA PRO A 29 -8.95 -7.17 11.26
C PRO A 29 -10.04 -6.20 10.82
N ASP A 30 -10.34 -5.18 11.62
CA ASP A 30 -11.28 -4.11 11.30
C ASP A 30 -10.94 -3.34 10.02
N LEU A 31 -9.67 -3.29 9.64
CA LEU A 31 -9.25 -2.65 8.38
C LEU A 31 -9.85 -3.32 7.14
N ILE A 32 -10.21 -4.59 7.23
CA ILE A 32 -10.81 -5.38 6.15
C ILE A 32 -12.30 -5.64 6.41
N THR A 33 -12.68 -5.98 7.65
CA THR A 33 -14.06 -6.38 7.98
C THR A 33 -15.01 -5.19 8.14
N ASN A 34 -14.49 -4.04 8.52
CA ASN A 34 -15.24 -2.78 8.65
C ASN A 34 -14.40 -1.60 8.14
N PRO A 35 -14.08 -1.57 6.84
CA PRO A 35 -13.16 -0.57 6.30
C PRO A 35 -13.77 0.83 6.35
N GLN A 36 -12.98 1.76 6.87
CA GLN A 36 -13.32 3.19 6.92
C GLN A 36 -12.15 4.02 6.40
N PHE A 37 -12.46 5.20 5.89
CA PHE A 37 -11.43 6.18 5.57
C PHE A 37 -10.73 6.64 6.85
N TRP A 38 -9.41 6.65 6.82
CA TRP A 38 -8.60 7.18 7.90
C TRP A 38 -8.33 8.66 7.74
N ALA A 39 -8.53 9.40 8.83
CA ALA A 39 -8.16 10.81 8.93
C ALA A 39 -8.52 11.61 7.65
N GLU A 40 -7.52 11.91 6.86
CA GLU A 40 -7.61 12.79 5.69
C GLU A 40 -7.99 12.05 4.39
N ASP A 41 -8.02 10.72 4.38
CA ASP A 41 -8.20 9.92 3.16
C ASP A 41 -9.52 10.24 2.44
N GLY A 42 -10.63 10.27 3.17
CA GLY A 42 -11.94 10.59 2.60
C GLY A 42 -12.16 12.08 2.43
N ARG A 43 -11.81 12.86 3.45
CA ARG A 43 -12.09 14.31 3.51
C ARG A 43 -11.27 15.12 2.52
N TYR A 44 -9.98 14.79 2.37
CA TYR A 44 -9.08 15.53 1.48
C TYR A 44 -8.78 14.76 0.21
N TRP A 45 -8.18 13.59 0.29
CA TRP A 45 -7.64 12.92 -0.88
C TRP A 45 -8.71 12.40 -1.82
N TYR A 46 -9.67 11.65 -1.32
CA TYR A 46 -10.78 11.15 -2.13
C TYR A 46 -11.65 12.29 -2.65
N HIS A 47 -12.01 13.24 -1.78
CA HIS A 47 -12.84 14.38 -2.15
C HIS A 47 -12.18 15.25 -3.23
N GLN A 48 -10.88 15.53 -3.12
CA GLN A 48 -10.14 16.27 -4.15
C GLN A 48 -10.10 15.52 -5.48
N ALA A 49 -9.81 14.22 -5.45
CA ALA A 49 -9.80 13.40 -6.66
C ALA A 49 -11.16 13.35 -7.35
N TYR A 50 -12.24 13.28 -6.56
CA TYR A 50 -13.62 13.26 -7.08
C TYR A 50 -14.04 14.62 -7.66
N THR A 51 -13.75 15.73 -6.98
CA THR A 51 -14.24 17.06 -7.36
C THR A 51 -13.37 17.77 -8.41
N LEU A 52 -12.06 17.61 -8.34
CA LEU A 52 -11.09 18.29 -9.21
C LEU A 52 -10.59 17.41 -10.36
N GLY A 53 -10.90 16.12 -10.32
CA GLY A 53 -10.40 15.14 -11.25
C GLY A 53 -9.11 14.47 -10.79
N PRO A 54 -8.91 13.19 -11.18
CA PRO A 54 -7.81 12.37 -10.68
C PRO A 54 -6.43 12.93 -11.03
N LEU A 55 -6.21 13.36 -12.25
CA LEU A 55 -4.90 13.87 -12.68
C LEU A 55 -4.58 15.22 -12.04
N HIS A 56 -5.56 16.10 -11.95
CA HIS A 56 -5.37 17.42 -11.36
C HIS A 56 -5.07 17.32 -9.86
N SER A 57 -5.77 16.45 -9.14
CA SER A 57 -5.56 16.26 -7.70
C SER A 57 -4.16 15.75 -7.36
N ILE A 58 -3.55 14.92 -8.22
CA ILE A 58 -2.21 14.35 -7.97
C ILE A 58 -1.13 15.44 -7.95
N ILE A 59 -1.25 16.45 -8.80
CA ILE A 59 -0.23 17.51 -8.93
C ILE A 59 -0.41 18.66 -7.96
N LEU A 60 -1.56 18.77 -7.27
CA LEU A 60 -1.81 19.83 -6.30
C LEU A 60 -1.01 19.59 -5.00
N PRO A 61 -0.24 20.58 -4.53
CA PRO A 61 0.35 20.50 -3.20
C PRO A 61 -0.71 20.65 -2.11
N GLN A 62 -0.47 20.03 -0.96
CA GLN A 62 -1.29 20.16 0.24
C GLN A 62 -0.40 20.60 1.38
N ASN A 63 -0.74 21.72 2.03
CA ASN A 63 0.05 22.26 3.14
C ASN A 63 1.55 22.44 2.82
N GLY A 64 1.87 22.78 1.57
CA GLY A 64 3.24 23.06 1.12
C GLY A 64 4.05 21.85 0.67
N TYR A 65 3.48 20.64 0.65
CA TYR A 65 4.15 19.43 0.18
C TYR A 65 3.21 18.50 -0.59
N TYR A 66 3.78 17.56 -1.33
CA TYR A 66 3.01 16.60 -2.12
C TYR A 66 2.74 15.32 -1.31
N GLN A 67 1.47 14.92 -1.26
CA GLN A 67 1.02 13.64 -0.67
C GLN A 67 0.80 12.61 -1.78
N SER A 68 1.86 12.29 -2.52
CA SER A 68 1.76 11.55 -3.79
C SER A 68 1.07 10.19 -3.66
N ILE A 69 1.44 9.39 -2.67
CA ILE A 69 0.88 8.04 -2.49
C ILE A 69 -0.62 8.12 -2.19
N SER A 70 -1.03 8.96 -1.24
CA SER A 70 -2.43 9.12 -0.87
C SER A 70 -3.28 9.64 -2.03
N LYS A 71 -2.74 10.57 -2.81
CA LYS A 71 -3.43 11.14 -3.98
C LYS A 71 -3.56 10.16 -5.14
N ILE A 72 -2.51 9.40 -5.42
CA ILE A 72 -2.56 8.33 -6.43
C ILE A 72 -3.57 7.25 -6.00
N THR A 73 -3.54 6.85 -4.74
CA THR A 73 -4.50 5.88 -4.18
C THR A 73 -5.94 6.38 -4.33
N ALA A 74 -6.19 7.64 -3.97
CA ALA A 74 -7.51 8.27 -4.13
C ALA A 74 -7.96 8.28 -5.59
N SER A 75 -7.07 8.68 -6.50
CA SER A 75 -7.38 8.74 -7.94
C SER A 75 -7.70 7.37 -8.52
N LEU A 76 -6.96 6.34 -8.14
CA LEU A 76 -7.24 4.97 -8.56
C LEU A 76 -8.54 4.43 -7.95
N SER A 77 -8.85 4.80 -6.70
CA SER A 77 -10.07 4.35 -6.02
C SER A 77 -11.36 4.89 -6.66
N LEU A 78 -11.28 5.97 -7.45
CA LEU A 78 -12.43 6.47 -8.21
C LEU A 78 -12.96 5.49 -9.26
N ALA A 79 -12.12 4.56 -9.74
CA ALA A 79 -12.54 3.49 -10.63
C ALA A 79 -13.40 2.42 -9.93
N LEU A 80 -13.47 2.45 -8.61
CA LEU A 80 -14.20 1.51 -7.78
C LEU A 80 -15.47 2.17 -7.23
N PRO A 81 -16.50 1.39 -6.87
CA PRO A 81 -17.64 1.91 -6.13
C PRO A 81 -17.19 2.56 -4.80
N LEU A 82 -17.91 3.60 -4.36
CA LEU A 82 -17.55 4.36 -3.16
C LEU A 82 -17.38 3.47 -1.91
N TRP A 83 -18.20 2.44 -1.76
CA TRP A 83 -18.11 1.51 -0.63
C TRP A 83 -16.84 0.65 -0.63
N CYS A 84 -16.19 0.49 -1.79
CA CYS A 84 -14.90 -0.20 -1.91
C CYS A 84 -13.70 0.72 -1.65
N ALA A 85 -13.86 2.03 -1.74
CA ALA A 85 -12.74 2.96 -1.62
C ALA A 85 -11.99 2.84 -0.29
N PRO A 86 -12.65 2.76 0.89
CA PRO A 86 -11.95 2.61 2.16
C PRO A 86 -11.12 1.34 2.26
N ILE A 87 -11.64 0.21 1.80
CA ILE A 87 -10.87 -1.05 1.81
C ILE A 87 -9.68 -0.97 0.86
N PHE A 88 -9.84 -0.31 -0.28
CA PHE A 88 -8.76 -0.09 -1.23
C PHE A 88 -7.61 0.70 -0.61
N PHE A 89 -7.90 1.81 0.10
CA PHE A 89 -6.90 2.58 0.85
C PHE A 89 -6.18 1.70 1.89
N ASN A 90 -6.92 0.92 2.66
CA ASN A 90 -6.35 0.03 3.69
C ASN A 90 -5.44 -1.04 3.08
N VAL A 91 -5.87 -1.67 1.97
CA VAL A 91 -5.06 -2.68 1.26
C VAL A 91 -3.77 -2.08 0.72
N ILE A 92 -3.81 -0.90 0.12
CA ILE A 92 -2.61 -0.21 -0.35
C ILE A 92 -1.67 0.11 0.81
N ALA A 93 -2.20 0.64 1.92
CA ALA A 93 -1.39 0.96 3.11
C ALA A 93 -0.72 -0.28 3.71
N ILE A 94 -1.44 -1.40 3.83
CA ILE A 94 -0.87 -2.68 4.30
C ILE A 94 0.18 -3.19 3.32
N SER A 95 -0.08 -3.13 2.01
CA SER A 95 0.86 -3.57 0.98
C SER A 95 2.19 -2.81 1.02
N ILE A 96 2.14 -1.50 1.23
CA ILE A 96 3.35 -0.67 1.38
C ILE A 96 4.16 -1.14 2.60
N ARG A 97 3.50 -1.42 3.72
CA ARG A 97 4.17 -1.96 4.93
C ARG A 97 4.81 -3.32 4.66
N CYS A 98 4.14 -4.19 3.90
CA CYS A 98 4.69 -5.47 3.49
C CYS A 98 5.96 -5.30 2.64
N PHE A 99 5.98 -4.37 1.70
CA PHE A 99 7.17 -4.08 0.90
C PHE A 99 8.33 -3.59 1.75
N VAL A 100 8.08 -2.78 2.77
CA VAL A 100 9.13 -2.35 3.72
C VAL A 100 9.72 -3.56 4.44
N VAL A 101 8.90 -4.47 4.97
CA VAL A 101 9.37 -5.70 5.64
C VAL A 101 10.19 -6.56 4.67
N MET A 102 9.70 -6.76 3.44
CA MET A 102 10.39 -7.53 2.42
C MET A 102 11.75 -6.91 2.05
N PHE A 103 11.81 -5.60 1.97
CA PHE A 103 13.07 -4.89 1.73
C PHE A 103 14.07 -5.11 2.87
N LEU A 104 13.62 -5.02 4.12
CA LEU A 104 14.46 -5.26 5.31
C LEU A 104 14.97 -6.70 5.39
N LEU A 105 14.18 -7.67 4.93
CA LEU A 105 14.56 -9.09 4.90
C LEU A 105 15.37 -9.46 3.64
N SER A 106 15.57 -8.52 2.72
CA SER A 106 16.30 -8.80 1.48
C SER A 106 17.79 -8.98 1.72
N SER A 107 18.45 -9.72 0.82
CA SER A 107 19.90 -9.93 0.85
C SER A 107 20.72 -8.63 0.78
N ARG A 108 20.12 -7.56 0.25
CA ARG A 108 20.78 -6.24 0.22
C ARG A 108 20.97 -5.68 1.61
N MET A 109 19.98 -5.82 2.50
CA MET A 109 20.08 -5.36 3.88
C MET A 109 21.05 -6.20 4.71
N SER A 110 21.13 -7.49 4.48
CA SER A 110 22.11 -8.36 5.16
C SER A 110 23.55 -7.98 4.83
N SER A 111 23.79 -7.42 3.64
CA SER A 111 25.12 -6.92 3.24
C SER A 111 25.57 -5.71 4.05
N TYR A 112 24.67 -4.94 4.61
CA TYR A 112 25.00 -3.80 5.47
C TYR A 112 25.24 -4.16 6.94
N LYS A 113 25.19 -5.45 7.29
CA LYS A 113 25.37 -5.95 8.67
C LYS A 113 24.48 -5.21 9.72
N LEU A 114 23.33 -4.72 9.29
CA LEU A 114 22.37 -4.02 10.15
C LEU A 114 21.46 -4.99 10.93
N LEU A 115 21.51 -6.27 10.58
CA LEU A 115 20.83 -7.34 11.30
C LEU A 115 21.87 -8.28 11.88
N PRO A 116 21.73 -8.67 13.15
CA PRO A 116 22.64 -9.63 13.78
C PRO A 116 22.60 -11.00 13.10
#